data_9b590a256deb9413032dd6b2af2b2544
#
_entry.id   9b590a256deb9413032dd6b2af2b2544
#
_cell.length_a   1.000
_cell.length_b   1.000
_cell.length_c   1.000
_cell.angle_alpha   90.00
_cell.angle_beta   90.00
_cell.angle_gamma   90.00
#
_symmetry.space_group_name_H-M   'P 1'
#
loop_
_entity.id
_entity.type
_entity.pdbx_description
1 polymer ?
#
loop_
_entity_poly.entity_id
_entity_poly.type
_entity_poly.pdbx_seq_one_letter_code
_entity_poly.pdbx_strand_id
1 'polypeptide(L)'
;MAVKTHHYETQNTNNNNNIYNIQVLNNYDKTDYSHLTERDYLRCINDVTQCAKTLICKVHFDPKKPENHNIYIPCIKNNLIMVYRNKTWEVEDRQKMIDDLYDDNQLALEEWYAQYSEKYPEFIKLFNQYINNISDNDAVLKDVKKMIVRMLYNKKQIVIKTRNQSLLKYGEEISGNVLPELSNETFLQL
;
A
#
# COMPACT_ATOMS: atom_id res chain seq x y z
N MET A 1 -41.01 57.47 -17.49
CA MET A 1 -40.26 56.38 -18.16
C MET A 1 -39.17 55.91 -17.24
N ALA A 2 -39.32 54.72 -16.68
CA ALA A 2 -38.34 54.16 -15.76
C ALA A 2 -37.52 53.12 -16.53
N VAL A 3 -36.20 53.34 -16.56
CA VAL A 3 -35.23 52.42 -17.19
C VAL A 3 -34.94 51.29 -16.21
N LYS A 4 -35.25 50.04 -16.58
CA LYS A 4 -34.88 48.85 -15.82
C LYS A 4 -33.44 48.47 -16.15
N THR A 5 -32.54 48.61 -15.20
CA THR A 5 -31.18 48.07 -15.25
C THR A 5 -31.22 46.58 -14.89
N HIS A 6 -30.83 45.71 -15.83
CA HIS A 6 -30.62 44.31 -15.58
C HIS A 6 -29.24 44.12 -14.92
N HIS A 7 -29.24 43.63 -13.70
CA HIS A 7 -28.04 43.09 -13.03
C HIS A 7 -27.80 41.67 -13.56
N TYR A 8 -26.67 41.46 -14.21
CA TYR A 8 -26.15 40.15 -14.49
C TYR A 8 -25.33 39.69 -13.26
N GLU A 9 -25.85 38.72 -12.54
CA GLU A 9 -25.06 38.00 -11.54
C GLU A 9 -24.05 37.14 -12.25
N THR A 10 -22.77 37.45 -12.05
CA THR A 10 -21.65 36.59 -12.44
C THR A 10 -21.63 35.38 -11.50
N GLN A 11 -22.03 34.23 -12.01
CA GLN A 11 -21.82 32.96 -11.28
C GLN A 11 -20.32 32.69 -11.17
N ASN A 12 -19.85 32.76 -9.94
CA ASN A 12 -18.50 32.41 -9.56
C ASN A 12 -18.38 30.87 -9.62
N THR A 13 -17.88 30.37 -10.75
CA THR A 13 -17.51 28.94 -10.87
C THR A 13 -16.31 28.68 -9.96
N ASN A 14 -16.57 28.08 -8.81
CA ASN A 14 -15.55 27.52 -7.97
C ASN A 14 -14.76 26.48 -8.78
N ASN A 15 -13.61 26.87 -9.31
CA ASN A 15 -12.58 25.97 -9.76
C ASN A 15 -12.06 25.22 -8.52
N ASN A 16 -12.64 24.05 -8.24
CA ASN A 16 -12.01 23.05 -7.41
C ASN A 16 -10.73 22.59 -8.13
N ASN A 17 -9.63 23.29 -7.90
CA ASN A 17 -8.31 22.79 -8.19
C ASN A 17 -8.07 21.58 -7.28
N ASN A 18 -8.54 20.41 -7.69
CA ASN A 18 -8.08 19.14 -7.15
C ASN A 18 -6.58 19.04 -7.49
N ILE A 19 -5.73 19.48 -6.58
CA ILE A 19 -4.30 19.18 -6.60
C ILE A 19 -4.22 17.67 -6.38
N TYR A 20 -4.18 16.92 -7.46
CA TYR A 20 -4.00 15.49 -7.45
C TYR A 20 -2.53 15.22 -7.08
N ASN A 21 -2.28 14.95 -5.81
CA ASN A 21 -0.99 14.43 -5.40
C ASN A 21 -0.73 13.12 -6.14
N ILE A 22 0.29 13.12 -7.01
CA ILE A 22 0.76 11.91 -7.68
C ILE A 22 1.25 10.98 -6.57
N GLN A 23 0.55 9.87 -6.41
CA GLN A 23 0.89 8.90 -5.40
C GLN A 23 2.00 7.99 -5.94
N VAL A 24 3.24 8.30 -5.59
CA VAL A 24 4.39 7.46 -5.91
C VAL A 24 4.40 6.29 -4.94
N LEU A 25 4.36 5.07 -5.46
CA LEU A 25 4.50 3.88 -4.63
C LEU A 25 5.92 3.80 -4.05
N ASN A 26 6.01 3.41 -2.79
CA ASN A 26 7.28 3.05 -2.19
C ASN A 26 7.79 1.73 -2.80
N ASN A 27 9.09 1.66 -3.12
CA ASN A 27 9.70 0.37 -3.41
C ASN A 27 9.49 -0.58 -2.22
N TYR A 28 9.31 -1.86 -2.47
CA TYR A 28 9.11 -2.86 -1.42
C TYR A 28 10.25 -2.81 -0.37
N ASP A 29 11.49 -2.71 -0.83
CA ASP A 29 12.68 -2.64 0.04
C ASP A 29 12.78 -1.34 0.85
N LYS A 30 11.86 -0.39 0.61
CA LYS A 30 11.73 0.90 1.30
C LYS A 30 10.30 1.11 1.78
N THR A 31 9.64 0.04 2.18
CA THR A 31 8.31 0.10 2.78
C THR A 31 8.34 0.96 4.04
N ASP A 32 7.41 1.89 4.15
CA ASP A 32 7.38 2.86 5.25
C ASP A 32 6.48 2.37 6.39
N TYR A 33 7.09 2.16 7.55
CA TYR A 33 6.42 1.75 8.79
C TYR A 33 6.04 2.95 9.69
N SER A 34 6.46 4.16 9.35
CA SER A 34 6.30 5.36 10.21
C SER A 34 4.85 5.75 10.50
N HIS A 35 3.90 5.26 9.69
CA HIS A 35 2.47 5.51 9.90
C HIS A 35 1.85 4.62 10.98
N LEU A 36 2.57 3.59 11.44
CA LEU A 36 2.10 2.69 12.49
C LEU A 36 2.16 3.38 13.85
N THR A 37 1.07 3.26 14.57
CA THR A 37 0.97 3.76 15.94
C THR A 37 1.25 2.65 16.96
N GLU A 38 1.60 3.01 18.19
CA GLU A 38 1.70 2.05 19.30
C GLU A 38 0.43 1.17 19.40
N ARG A 39 -0.75 1.78 19.19
CA ARG A 39 -2.02 1.04 19.21
C ARG A 39 -2.13 -0.03 18.11
N ASP A 40 -1.51 0.20 16.96
CA ASP A 40 -1.49 -0.78 15.87
C ASP A 40 -0.65 -2.00 16.27
N TYR A 41 0.54 -1.79 16.85
CA TYR A 41 1.38 -2.88 17.37
C TYR A 41 0.71 -3.65 18.51
N LEU A 42 0.13 -2.96 19.49
CA LEU A 42 -0.60 -3.60 20.59
C LEU A 42 -1.77 -4.46 20.08
N ARG A 43 -2.47 -4.00 19.04
CA ARG A 43 -3.53 -4.79 18.40
C ARG A 43 -2.97 -6.05 17.74
N CYS A 44 -1.81 -5.96 17.08
CA CYS A 44 -1.16 -7.13 16.48
C CYS A 44 -0.78 -8.15 17.55
N ILE A 45 -0.16 -7.71 18.65
CA ILE A 45 0.28 -8.60 19.75
C ILE A 45 -0.91 -9.26 20.45
N ASN A 46 -2.05 -8.58 20.57
CA ASN A 46 -3.28 -9.18 21.12
C ASN A 46 -3.80 -10.35 20.28
N ASP A 47 -3.54 -10.37 18.98
CA ASP A 47 -3.89 -11.50 18.11
C ASP A 47 -2.69 -12.45 17.98
N VAL A 48 -2.36 -13.12 19.07
CA VAL A 48 -1.18 -13.99 19.23
C VAL A 48 -0.98 -14.98 18.05
N THR A 49 -2.08 -15.44 17.44
CA THR A 49 -2.00 -16.43 16.34
C THR A 49 -1.82 -15.80 14.98
N GLN A 50 -2.13 -14.51 14.82
CA GLN A 50 -2.13 -13.82 13.53
C GLN A 50 -1.32 -12.52 13.57
N CYS A 51 -0.46 -12.36 14.57
CA CYS A 51 0.27 -11.14 14.85
C CYS A 51 0.98 -10.58 13.60
N ALA A 52 1.89 -11.34 12.98
CA ALA A 52 2.60 -10.94 11.77
C ALA A 52 1.64 -10.64 10.60
N LYS A 53 0.64 -11.51 10.35
CA LYS A 53 -0.35 -11.27 9.28
C LYS A 53 -1.10 -9.95 9.49
N THR A 54 -1.45 -9.62 10.74
CA THR A 54 -2.18 -8.40 11.09
C THR A 54 -1.31 -7.17 10.86
N LEU A 55 -0.02 -7.23 11.22
CA LEU A 55 0.93 -6.16 10.94
C LEU A 55 1.13 -5.97 9.43
N ILE A 56 1.41 -7.05 8.68
CA ILE A 56 1.55 -7.00 7.21
C ILE A 56 0.32 -6.37 6.55
N CYS A 57 -0.88 -6.74 7.04
CA CYS A 57 -2.12 -6.16 6.54
C CYS A 57 -2.17 -4.64 6.78
N LYS A 58 -1.72 -4.20 7.94
CA LYS A 58 -1.72 -2.78 8.30
C LYS A 58 -0.67 -1.99 7.52
N VAL A 59 0.50 -2.58 7.28
CA VAL A 59 1.60 -1.96 6.53
C VAL A 59 1.25 -1.80 5.05
N HIS A 60 0.80 -2.89 4.39
CA HIS A 60 0.69 -2.96 2.93
C HIS A 60 -0.72 -2.74 2.38
N PHE A 61 -1.76 -2.60 3.22
CA PHE A 61 -3.15 -2.48 2.76
C PHE A 61 -3.95 -1.42 3.52
N ASP A 62 -3.28 -0.51 4.26
CA ASP A 62 -3.95 0.62 4.89
C ASP A 62 -4.40 1.62 3.81
N PRO A 63 -5.71 1.93 3.70
CA PRO A 63 -6.19 2.93 2.74
C PRO A 63 -5.60 4.33 2.96
N LYS A 64 -5.08 4.61 4.15
CA LYS A 64 -4.45 5.89 4.50
C LYS A 64 -2.98 5.97 4.10
N LYS A 65 -2.39 4.83 3.70
CA LYS A 65 -0.98 4.73 3.30
C LYS A 65 -0.85 3.96 1.97
N PRO A 66 -1.50 4.42 0.91
CA PRO A 66 -1.51 3.71 -0.37
C PRO A 66 -0.14 3.67 -1.06
N GLU A 67 0.85 4.47 -0.62
CA GLU A 67 2.24 4.38 -1.08
C GLU A 67 2.86 3.01 -0.78
N ASN A 68 2.39 2.32 0.26
CA ASN A 68 2.82 0.97 0.63
C ASN A 68 2.02 -0.15 -0.07
N HIS A 69 1.11 0.17 -0.99
CA HIS A 69 0.41 -0.86 -1.78
C HIS A 69 1.35 -1.44 -2.85
N ASN A 70 2.43 -2.08 -2.45
CA ASN A 70 3.59 -2.43 -3.25
C ASN A 70 3.83 -3.95 -3.42
N ILE A 71 2.88 -4.78 -2.95
CA ILE A 71 2.96 -6.24 -3.03
C ILE A 71 1.57 -6.87 -3.14
N TYR A 72 1.40 -7.88 -4.02
CA TYR A 72 0.17 -8.68 -4.08
C TYR A 72 0.37 -9.99 -4.84
N ILE A 73 -0.52 -10.96 -4.62
CA ILE A 73 -0.56 -12.23 -5.37
C ILE A 73 -1.62 -12.13 -6.47
N PRO A 74 -1.23 -12.19 -7.76
CA PRO A 74 -2.17 -12.07 -8.88
C PRO A 74 -3.06 -13.31 -9.03
N CYS A 75 -2.49 -14.51 -8.86
CA CYS A 75 -3.16 -15.77 -9.00
C CYS A 75 -2.75 -16.75 -7.90
N ILE A 76 -3.71 -17.29 -7.15
CA ILE A 76 -3.44 -18.20 -6.02
C ILE A 76 -2.85 -19.54 -6.46
N LYS A 77 -3.09 -19.97 -7.71
CA LYS A 77 -2.65 -21.25 -8.25
C LYS A 77 -1.17 -21.24 -8.65
N ASN A 78 -0.61 -20.08 -8.98
CA ASN A 78 0.77 -19.93 -9.43
C ASN A 78 1.70 -19.65 -8.26
N ASN A 79 2.98 -20.07 -8.36
CA ASN A 79 4.02 -19.73 -7.38
C ASN A 79 4.66 -18.35 -7.69
N LEU A 80 3.83 -17.35 -8.03
CA LEU A 80 4.28 -16.01 -8.41
C LEU A 80 3.63 -14.97 -7.51
N ILE A 81 4.38 -13.90 -7.25
CA ILE A 81 3.96 -12.72 -6.52
C ILE A 81 4.42 -11.47 -7.27
N MET A 82 3.66 -10.39 -7.20
CA MET A 82 3.99 -9.10 -7.78
C MET A 82 4.52 -8.18 -6.71
N VAL A 83 5.69 -7.61 -6.93
CA VAL A 83 6.39 -6.70 -6.01
C VAL A 83 6.80 -5.44 -6.75
N TYR A 84 6.61 -4.29 -6.15
CA TYR A 84 7.02 -3.01 -6.73
C TYR A 84 8.43 -2.65 -6.29
N ARG A 85 9.38 -2.64 -7.23
CA ARG A 85 10.79 -2.28 -7.04
C ARG A 85 11.27 -1.44 -8.22
N ASN A 86 12.24 -0.58 -7.99
CA ASN A 86 12.88 0.21 -9.04
C ASN A 86 11.89 0.94 -9.96
N LYS A 87 10.77 1.42 -9.37
CA LYS A 87 9.67 2.10 -10.08
C LYS A 87 8.93 1.19 -11.09
N THR A 88 9.04 -0.13 -10.95
CA THR A 88 8.35 -1.11 -11.80
C THR A 88 7.75 -2.25 -10.99
N TRP A 89 6.80 -2.97 -11.58
CA TRP A 89 6.25 -4.19 -11.01
C TRP A 89 7.02 -5.39 -11.51
N GLU A 90 7.66 -6.09 -10.59
CA GLU A 90 8.47 -7.27 -10.84
C GLU A 90 7.72 -8.54 -10.43
N VAL A 91 7.98 -9.63 -11.13
CA VAL A 91 7.47 -10.96 -10.82
C VAL A 91 8.54 -11.73 -10.05
N GLU A 92 8.17 -12.20 -8.85
CA GLU A 92 9.09 -12.90 -7.95
C GLU A 92 8.58 -14.29 -7.56
N ASP A 93 9.47 -15.14 -7.02
CA ASP A 93 9.07 -16.39 -6.38
C ASP A 93 8.26 -16.10 -5.12
N ARG A 94 7.05 -16.66 -5.07
CA ARG A 94 6.12 -16.41 -3.97
C ARG A 94 6.64 -16.94 -2.64
N GLN A 95 7.26 -18.15 -2.63
CA GLN A 95 7.70 -18.74 -1.37
C GLN A 95 8.77 -17.88 -0.72
N LYS A 96 9.80 -17.53 -1.47
CA LYS A 96 10.87 -16.64 -1.01
C LYS A 96 10.31 -15.30 -0.50
N MET A 97 9.46 -14.67 -1.27
CA MET A 97 8.90 -13.36 -0.88
C MET A 97 7.99 -13.41 0.34
N ILE A 98 7.30 -14.53 0.58
CA ILE A 98 6.51 -14.72 1.80
C ILE A 98 7.42 -14.90 3.02
N ASP A 99 8.54 -15.59 2.85
CA ASP A 99 9.55 -15.77 3.90
C ASP A 99 10.16 -14.40 4.25
N ASP A 100 10.67 -13.66 3.26
CA ASP A 100 11.22 -12.30 3.43
C ASP A 100 10.18 -11.35 4.09
N LEU A 101 8.95 -11.32 3.59
CA LEU A 101 7.87 -10.48 4.13
C LEU A 101 7.52 -10.81 5.58
N TYR A 102 7.52 -12.10 5.92
CA TYR A 102 7.29 -12.54 7.29
C TYR A 102 8.44 -12.08 8.20
N ASP A 103 9.69 -12.31 7.79
CA ASP A 103 10.88 -11.99 8.56
C ASP A 103 11.02 -10.48 8.81
N ASP A 104 10.80 -9.63 7.78
CA ASP A 104 10.79 -8.17 7.90
C ASP A 104 9.77 -7.68 8.95
N ASN A 105 8.56 -8.24 8.91
CA ASN A 105 7.51 -7.83 9.84
C ASN A 105 7.69 -8.43 11.24
N GLN A 106 8.31 -9.60 11.34
CA GLN A 106 8.71 -10.18 12.63
C GLN A 106 9.76 -9.28 13.29
N LEU A 107 10.78 -8.87 12.56
CA LEU A 107 11.81 -7.96 13.05
C LEU A 107 11.19 -6.62 13.53
N ALA A 108 10.29 -6.04 12.76
CA ALA A 108 9.61 -4.80 13.14
C ALA A 108 8.80 -4.94 14.46
N LEU A 109 8.18 -6.10 14.69
CA LEU A 109 7.48 -6.41 15.95
C LEU A 109 8.47 -6.53 17.12
N GLU A 110 9.59 -7.20 16.90
CA GLU A 110 10.63 -7.40 17.92
C GLU A 110 11.30 -6.08 18.31
N GLU A 111 11.64 -5.24 17.34
CA GLU A 111 12.20 -3.90 17.56
C GLU A 111 11.23 -3.01 18.33
N TRP A 112 9.95 -3.00 17.95
CA TRP A 112 8.93 -2.26 18.66
C TRP A 112 8.80 -2.76 20.11
N TYR A 113 8.73 -4.08 20.29
CA TYR A 113 8.63 -4.69 21.62
C TYR A 113 9.85 -4.35 22.49
N ALA A 114 11.06 -4.43 21.96
CA ALA A 114 12.28 -4.08 22.68
C ALA A 114 12.25 -2.61 23.18
N GLN A 115 11.68 -1.71 22.38
CA GLN A 115 11.59 -0.29 22.71
C GLN A 115 10.48 0.02 23.75
N TYR A 116 9.36 -0.71 23.71
CA TYR A 116 8.14 -0.33 24.46
C TYR A 116 7.72 -1.34 25.53
N SER A 117 8.44 -2.43 25.74
CA SER A 117 8.08 -3.48 26.73
C SER A 117 7.96 -2.94 28.15
N GLU A 118 8.79 -1.99 28.55
CA GLU A 118 8.72 -1.37 29.89
C GLU A 118 7.43 -0.52 30.05
N LYS A 119 6.97 0.09 28.97
CA LYS A 119 5.74 0.91 28.97
C LYS A 119 4.47 0.07 29.00
N TYR A 120 4.53 -1.15 28.48
CA TYR A 120 3.38 -2.05 28.33
C TYR A 120 3.65 -3.46 28.91
N PRO A 121 3.91 -3.57 30.21
CA PRO A 121 4.30 -4.86 30.82
C PRO A 121 3.22 -5.93 30.72
N GLU A 122 1.95 -5.57 30.58
CA GLU A 122 0.83 -6.49 30.40
C GLU A 122 0.89 -7.26 29.08
N PHE A 123 1.60 -6.73 28.07
CA PHE A 123 1.77 -7.40 26.77
C PHE A 123 2.96 -8.34 26.71
N ILE A 124 3.85 -8.34 27.70
CA ILE A 124 5.04 -9.21 27.75
C ILE A 124 4.66 -10.69 27.62
N LYS A 125 3.63 -11.10 28.37
CA LYS A 125 3.16 -12.49 28.33
C LYS A 125 2.62 -12.88 26.94
N LEU A 126 1.85 -12.00 26.31
CA LEU A 126 1.26 -12.25 25.00
C LEU A 126 2.33 -12.30 23.90
N PHE A 127 3.28 -11.38 23.95
CA PHE A 127 4.38 -11.36 23.00
C PHE A 127 5.27 -12.61 23.13
N ASN A 128 5.65 -12.99 24.35
CA ASN A 128 6.41 -14.22 24.57
C ASN A 128 5.63 -15.47 24.14
N GLN A 129 4.32 -15.51 24.37
CA GLN A 129 3.47 -16.58 23.87
C GLN A 129 3.46 -16.64 22.34
N TYR A 130 3.40 -15.49 21.66
CA TYR A 130 3.50 -15.42 20.21
C TYR A 130 4.85 -15.98 19.72
N ILE A 131 5.98 -15.50 20.27
CA ILE A 131 7.31 -15.96 19.89
C ILE A 131 7.47 -17.46 20.11
N ASN A 132 7.09 -17.98 21.28
CA ASN A 132 7.20 -19.42 21.58
C ASN A 132 6.35 -20.26 20.63
N ASN A 133 5.12 -19.82 20.31
CA ASN A 133 4.25 -20.55 19.38
C ASN A 133 4.85 -20.74 18.00
N ILE A 134 5.59 -19.74 17.49
CA ILE A 134 6.20 -19.80 16.16
C ILE A 134 7.57 -20.48 16.18
N SER A 135 8.34 -20.36 17.29
CA SER A 135 9.68 -20.97 17.40
C SER A 135 9.62 -22.47 17.65
N ASP A 136 8.61 -22.92 18.40
CA ASP A 136 8.51 -24.31 18.84
C ASP A 136 7.72 -25.20 17.86
N ASN A 137 7.09 -24.61 16.83
CA ASN A 137 6.18 -25.35 15.97
C ASN A 137 6.19 -24.89 14.51
N ASP A 138 6.97 -25.56 13.68
CA ASP A 138 7.02 -25.33 12.23
C ASP A 138 5.64 -25.38 11.53
N ALA A 139 4.71 -26.17 12.05
CA ALA A 139 3.36 -26.26 11.49
C ALA A 139 2.58 -24.95 11.71
N VAL A 140 2.74 -24.32 12.88
CA VAL A 140 2.12 -23.00 13.16
C VAL A 140 2.68 -21.94 12.24
N LEU A 141 4.02 -21.87 12.11
CA LEU A 141 4.67 -20.92 11.20
C LEU A 141 4.18 -21.11 9.74
N LYS A 142 4.12 -22.37 9.30
CA LYS A 142 3.60 -22.70 7.96
C LYS A 142 2.15 -22.25 7.76
N ASP A 143 1.31 -22.39 8.78
CA ASP A 143 -0.09 -21.95 8.69
C ASP A 143 -0.22 -20.43 8.73
N VAL A 144 0.60 -19.73 9.49
CA VAL A 144 0.71 -18.25 9.44
C VAL A 144 1.08 -17.79 8.02
N LYS A 145 2.12 -18.39 7.42
CA LYS A 145 2.55 -18.06 6.04
C LYS A 145 1.45 -18.35 5.01
N LYS A 146 0.68 -19.43 5.16
CA LYS A 146 -0.52 -19.68 4.32
C LYS A 146 -1.60 -18.62 4.50
N MET A 147 -1.82 -18.13 5.72
CA MET A 147 -2.78 -17.04 5.96
C MET A 147 -2.33 -15.74 5.30
N ILE A 148 -1.03 -15.43 5.31
CA ILE A 148 -0.45 -14.29 4.61
C ILE A 148 -0.71 -14.42 3.10
N VAL A 149 -0.42 -15.57 2.50
CA VAL A 149 -0.68 -15.84 1.07
C VAL A 149 -2.15 -15.57 0.70
N ARG A 150 -3.10 -16.09 1.49
CA ARG A 150 -4.53 -15.87 1.27
C ARG A 150 -4.91 -14.40 1.40
N MET A 151 -4.35 -13.70 2.37
CA MET A 151 -4.59 -12.27 2.57
C MET A 151 -4.09 -11.43 1.40
N LEU A 152 -2.85 -11.64 0.92
CA LEU A 152 -2.27 -10.94 -0.22
C LEU A 152 -3.10 -11.15 -1.50
N TYR A 153 -3.60 -12.36 -1.70
CA TYR A 153 -4.50 -12.66 -2.82
C TYR A 153 -5.86 -11.97 -2.68
N ASN A 154 -6.48 -12.07 -1.50
CA ASN A 154 -7.83 -11.52 -1.28
C ASN A 154 -7.85 -9.99 -1.33
N LYS A 155 -6.76 -9.34 -0.91
CA LYS A 155 -6.63 -7.87 -0.89
C LYS A 155 -6.03 -7.28 -2.17
N LYS A 156 -5.69 -8.09 -3.17
CA LYS A 156 -5.04 -7.63 -4.41
C LYS A 156 -5.76 -6.48 -5.11
N GLN A 157 -7.09 -6.40 -5.00
CA GLN A 157 -7.86 -5.34 -5.65
C GLN A 157 -7.54 -3.94 -5.10
N ILE A 158 -7.13 -3.86 -3.83
CA ILE A 158 -6.67 -2.60 -3.21
C ILE A 158 -5.42 -2.11 -3.95
N VAL A 159 -4.44 -3.00 -4.13
CA VAL A 159 -3.16 -2.70 -4.81
C VAL A 159 -3.38 -2.39 -6.29
N ILE A 160 -4.18 -3.19 -6.99
CA ILE A 160 -4.49 -3.00 -8.41
C ILE A 160 -5.18 -1.64 -8.63
N LYS A 161 -6.10 -1.25 -7.76
CA LYS A 161 -6.75 0.06 -7.82
C LYS A 161 -5.73 1.20 -7.70
N THR A 162 -4.85 1.15 -6.70
CA THR A 162 -3.79 2.15 -6.50
C THR A 162 -2.84 2.20 -7.69
N ARG A 163 -2.40 1.05 -8.21
CA ARG A 163 -1.58 0.95 -9.41
C ARG A 163 -2.22 1.62 -10.62
N ASN A 164 -3.49 1.34 -10.88
CA ASN A 164 -4.20 1.91 -12.02
C ASN A 164 -4.39 3.42 -11.88
N GLN A 165 -4.67 3.91 -10.69
CA GLN A 165 -4.76 5.35 -10.42
C GLN A 165 -3.42 6.07 -10.66
N SER A 166 -2.30 5.46 -10.30
CA SER A 166 -0.96 6.00 -10.57
C SER A 166 -0.67 6.05 -12.07
N LEU A 167 -1.03 5.01 -12.84
CA LEU A 167 -0.80 4.95 -14.27
C LEU A 167 -1.63 5.97 -15.07
N LEU A 168 -2.90 6.19 -14.69
CA LEU A 168 -3.77 7.18 -15.34
C LEU A 168 -3.20 8.59 -15.19
N LYS A 169 -2.70 8.93 -14.01
CA LYS A 169 -2.07 10.23 -13.75
C LYS A 169 -0.79 10.44 -14.55
N TYR A 170 0.06 9.41 -14.70
CA TYR A 170 1.24 9.49 -15.57
C TYR A 170 0.87 9.71 -17.02
N GLY A 171 -0.19 9.06 -17.51
CA GLY A 171 -0.69 9.25 -18.88
C GLY A 171 -1.20 10.66 -19.14
N GLU A 172 -1.89 11.26 -18.18
CA GLU A 172 -2.39 12.64 -18.26
C GLU A 172 -1.25 13.68 -18.23
N GLU A 173 -0.20 13.46 -17.44
CA GLU A 173 0.98 14.34 -17.39
C GLU A 173 1.77 14.31 -18.71
N ILE A 174 1.95 13.11 -19.31
CA ILE A 174 2.62 12.99 -20.60
C ILE A 174 1.80 13.67 -21.70
N SER A 175 0.48 13.51 -21.72
CA SER A 175 -0.40 14.16 -22.70
C SER A 175 -0.54 15.66 -22.48
N GLY A 176 -0.48 16.14 -21.24
CA GLY A 176 -0.51 17.57 -20.90
C GLY A 176 0.78 18.32 -21.23
N ASN A 177 1.93 17.61 -21.28
CA ASN A 177 3.25 18.17 -21.62
C ASN A 177 3.60 18.04 -23.11
N VAL A 178 2.78 17.42 -23.94
CA VAL A 178 3.03 17.17 -25.39
C VAL A 178 2.13 18.03 -26.27
N LEU A 179 1.74 19.23 -25.86
CA LEU A 179 1.15 20.20 -26.77
C LEU A 179 1.72 21.61 -26.54
N PRO A 180 2.81 21.96 -27.27
CA PRO A 180 2.77 23.17 -28.05
C PRO A 180 2.76 22.79 -29.53
N GLU A 181 1.71 23.23 -30.22
CA GLU A 181 1.65 23.52 -31.65
C GLU A 181 2.12 22.44 -32.67
N LEU A 182 1.22 21.54 -33.04
CA LEU A 182 1.12 21.17 -34.46
C LEU A 182 -0.05 21.96 -35.07
N SER A 183 0.29 23.17 -35.50
CA SER A 183 -0.51 23.95 -36.42
C SER A 183 -0.90 23.09 -37.63
N ASN A 184 -2.19 23.19 -37.98
CA ASN A 184 -2.76 22.69 -39.21
C ASN A 184 -2.04 23.29 -40.42
N GLU A 185 -1.03 22.65 -40.93
CA GLU A 185 -0.51 22.82 -42.30
C GLU A 185 0.39 21.64 -42.63
N THR A 186 -0.13 20.61 -43.24
CA THR A 186 0.50 19.72 -44.21
C THR A 186 -0.28 18.41 -44.38
N PHE A 187 -1.54 18.48 -44.79
CA PHE A 187 -2.22 17.35 -45.42
C PHE A 187 -2.94 17.84 -46.70
N LEU A 188 -2.14 18.38 -47.63
CA LEU A 188 -2.52 18.53 -49.02
C LEU A 188 -1.24 18.49 -49.85
N GLN A 189 -0.78 17.29 -50.16
CA GLN A 189 0.05 16.93 -51.32
C GLN A 189 0.74 15.60 -51.05
N LEU A 190 0.06 14.53 -51.44
CA LEU A 190 0.58 13.43 -52.27
C LEU A 190 -0.53 12.40 -52.46
#